data_2dd2b8dca1bdc1843a833f31d1091ef5
#
_entry.id   2dd2b8dca1bdc1843a833f31d1091ef5
#
_cell.length_a   1.000
_cell.length_b   1.000
_cell.length_c   1.000
_cell.angle_alpha   90.00
_cell.angle_beta   90.00
_cell.angle_gamma   90.00
#
_symmetry.space_group_name_H-M   'P 1'
#
loop_
_entity.id
_entity.type
_entity.pdbx_description
1 polymer ?
#
loop_
_entity_poly.entity_id
_entity_poly.type
_entity_poly.pdbx_seq_one_letter_code
_entity_poly.pdbx_strand_id
1 'polypeptide(L)'
;TIREGETHAVMGPNGSGKSTLAYSIAGHPKYVVDSGSVLLDGEDVLAMSVDERARAGLFLAMQYPVEIPGVKVADFLRTAKTAISGEAPAIRPWIKEVRGAMKELRMDSTFAERNVNEGFSGGEKKRHEILQLELLKPHFAILDETDSGLDVDALKIVSEGVNRVKEQTGLGVLLITHYTRILRYIKPD
;
A
#
# COMPACT_ATOMS: atom_id res chain seq x y z
N THR A 1 11.05 -5.84 -15.36
CA THR A 1 10.36 -6.92 -14.61
C THR A 1 10.77 -6.83 -13.16
N ILE A 2 9.80 -6.95 -12.25
CA ILE A 2 10.03 -7.07 -10.82
C ILE A 2 9.52 -8.44 -10.42
N ARG A 3 10.37 -9.24 -9.77
CA ARG A 3 10.01 -10.59 -9.33
C ARG A 3 9.46 -10.57 -7.91
N GLU A 4 8.88 -11.68 -7.51
CA GLU A 4 8.51 -11.95 -6.13
C GLU A 4 9.70 -11.69 -5.20
N GLY A 5 9.47 -10.95 -4.12
CA GLY A 5 10.50 -10.58 -3.15
C GLY A 5 11.49 -9.50 -3.60
N GLU A 6 11.47 -9.04 -4.85
CA GLU A 6 12.33 -7.94 -5.32
C GLU A 6 11.76 -6.57 -4.97
N THR A 7 12.65 -5.62 -4.78
CA THR A 7 12.32 -4.19 -4.65
C THR A 7 13.04 -3.40 -5.72
N HIS A 8 12.30 -2.68 -6.54
CA HIS A 8 12.86 -1.73 -7.50
C HIS A 8 12.52 -0.30 -7.09
N ALA A 9 13.50 0.58 -7.08
CA ALA A 9 13.33 1.99 -6.77
C ALA A 9 13.34 2.84 -8.03
N VAL A 10 12.31 3.67 -8.18
CA VAL A 10 12.23 4.69 -9.23
C VAL A 10 12.45 6.05 -8.60
N MET A 11 13.50 6.72 -9.03
CA MET A 11 13.87 8.05 -8.58
C MET A 11 13.94 9.02 -9.76
N GLY A 12 13.75 10.29 -9.48
CA GLY A 12 13.83 11.35 -10.50
C GLY A 12 13.23 12.66 -9.99
N PRO A 13 13.39 13.77 -10.74
CA PRO A 13 12.86 15.06 -10.36
C PRO A 13 11.33 15.08 -10.35
N ASN A 14 10.76 16.10 -9.72
CA ASN A 14 9.32 16.34 -9.79
C ASN A 14 8.88 16.55 -11.24
N GLY A 15 7.71 16.03 -11.59
CA GLY A 15 7.16 16.11 -12.94
C GLY A 15 7.76 15.12 -13.95
N SER A 16 8.63 14.20 -13.55
CA SER A 16 9.19 13.17 -14.44
C SER A 16 8.25 12.00 -14.75
N GLY A 17 7.01 12.02 -14.23
CA GLY A 17 5.99 11.01 -14.54
C GLY A 17 5.94 9.81 -13.61
N LYS A 18 6.68 9.79 -12.49
CA LYS A 18 6.72 8.65 -11.54
C LYS A 18 5.34 8.30 -10.97
N SER A 19 4.65 9.29 -10.42
CA SER A 19 3.29 9.09 -9.89
C SER A 19 2.29 8.82 -11.00
N THR A 20 2.48 9.41 -12.21
CA THR A 20 1.67 9.07 -13.38
C THR A 20 1.78 7.59 -13.73
N LEU A 21 3.00 7.03 -13.71
CA LEU A 21 3.21 5.59 -13.89
C LEU A 21 2.47 4.76 -12.84
N ALA A 22 2.62 5.12 -11.56
CA ALA A 22 1.94 4.44 -10.46
C ALA A 22 0.42 4.42 -10.62
N TYR A 23 -0.17 5.59 -10.86
CA TYR A 23 -1.61 5.73 -11.04
C TYR A 23 -2.13 5.06 -12.31
N SER A 24 -1.37 5.08 -13.41
CA SER A 24 -1.74 4.38 -14.65
C SER A 24 -1.79 2.86 -14.43
N ILE A 25 -0.80 2.29 -13.76
CA ILE A 25 -0.77 0.87 -13.41
C ILE A 25 -1.93 0.52 -12.45
N ALA A 26 -2.22 1.38 -11.48
CA ALA A 26 -3.32 1.17 -10.53
C ALA A 26 -4.72 1.40 -11.14
N GLY A 27 -4.81 1.95 -12.35
CA GLY A 27 -6.10 2.17 -13.05
C GLY A 27 -6.83 3.44 -12.64
N HIS A 28 -6.11 4.47 -12.21
CA HIS A 28 -6.72 5.73 -11.84
C HIS A 28 -7.42 6.39 -13.05
N PRO A 29 -8.72 6.80 -12.94
CA PRO A 29 -9.55 7.19 -14.08
C PRO A 29 -9.09 8.43 -14.84
N LYS A 30 -8.18 9.23 -14.28
CA LYS A 30 -7.59 10.38 -14.96
C LYS A 30 -6.56 10.03 -16.03
N TYR A 31 -6.06 8.80 -16.01
CA TYR A 31 -4.95 8.38 -16.88
C TYR A 31 -5.41 7.33 -17.86
N VAL A 32 -5.16 7.58 -19.13
CA VAL A 32 -5.40 6.62 -20.21
C VAL A 32 -4.04 6.17 -20.73
N VAL A 33 -3.89 4.87 -20.91
CA VAL A 33 -2.68 4.27 -21.49
C VAL A 33 -2.92 4.06 -22.97
N ASP A 34 -2.22 4.83 -23.81
CA ASP A 34 -2.39 4.78 -25.26
C ASP A 34 -1.72 3.55 -25.89
N SER A 35 -0.62 3.08 -25.31
CA SER A 35 0.13 1.93 -25.83
C SER A 35 1.03 1.31 -24.75
N GLY A 36 1.46 0.08 -24.99
CA GLY A 36 2.28 -0.68 -24.08
C GLY A 36 1.49 -1.79 -23.38
N SER A 37 2.13 -2.51 -22.48
CA SER A 37 1.53 -3.57 -21.69
C SER A 37 2.05 -3.56 -20.26
N VAL A 38 1.19 -3.94 -19.33
CA VAL A 38 1.55 -4.19 -17.93
C VAL A 38 1.00 -5.56 -17.55
N LEU A 39 1.88 -6.47 -17.19
CA LEU A 39 1.49 -7.82 -16.79
C LEU A 39 1.73 -8.02 -15.29
N LEU A 40 0.76 -8.59 -14.62
CA LEU A 40 0.84 -9.09 -13.24
C LEU A 40 0.59 -10.59 -13.27
N ASP A 41 1.60 -11.38 -12.92
CA ASP A 41 1.55 -12.85 -12.97
C ASP A 41 1.08 -13.42 -14.34
N GLY A 42 1.43 -12.71 -15.42
CA GLY A 42 1.07 -13.05 -16.79
C GLY A 42 -0.26 -12.49 -17.29
N GLU A 43 -1.07 -11.91 -16.43
CA GLU A 43 -2.37 -11.30 -16.77
C GLU A 43 -2.21 -9.82 -17.11
N ASP A 44 -2.92 -9.36 -18.15
CA ASP A 44 -2.87 -7.95 -18.58
C ASP A 44 -3.65 -7.05 -17.63
N VAL A 45 -2.90 -6.30 -16.81
CA VAL A 45 -3.45 -5.35 -15.84
C VAL A 45 -4.24 -4.23 -16.50
N LEU A 46 -3.88 -3.82 -17.72
CA LEU A 46 -4.54 -2.71 -18.41
C LEU A 46 -5.97 -3.09 -18.85
N ALA A 47 -6.26 -4.36 -19.03
CA ALA A 47 -7.59 -4.87 -19.35
C ALA A 47 -8.51 -4.98 -18.12
N MET A 48 -7.95 -4.88 -16.90
CA MET A 48 -8.68 -5.04 -15.64
C MET A 48 -9.28 -3.71 -15.16
N SER A 49 -10.46 -3.77 -14.52
CA SER A 49 -10.99 -2.69 -13.69
C SER A 49 -10.13 -2.47 -12.44
N VAL A 50 -10.30 -1.35 -11.74
CA VAL A 50 -9.52 -1.02 -10.53
C VAL A 50 -9.66 -2.09 -9.44
N ASP A 51 -10.87 -2.58 -9.22
CA ASP A 51 -11.17 -3.62 -8.23
C ASP A 51 -10.66 -4.99 -8.66
N GLU A 52 -10.66 -5.31 -9.95
CA GLU A 52 -10.02 -6.53 -10.47
C GLU A 52 -8.51 -6.51 -10.26
N ARG A 53 -7.85 -5.37 -10.49
CA ARG A 53 -6.40 -5.21 -10.19
C ARG A 53 -6.10 -5.46 -8.72
N ALA A 54 -6.94 -4.92 -7.82
CA ALA A 54 -6.78 -5.14 -6.38
C ALA A 54 -6.99 -6.62 -6.00
N ARG A 55 -7.98 -7.29 -6.58
CA ARG A 55 -8.20 -8.74 -6.38
C ARG A 55 -7.10 -9.59 -6.96
N ALA A 56 -6.50 -9.17 -8.06
CA ALA A 56 -5.32 -9.82 -8.66
C ALA A 56 -4.05 -9.65 -7.80
N GLY A 57 -4.11 -8.85 -6.74
CA GLY A 57 -3.01 -8.67 -5.80
C GLY A 57 -2.17 -7.43 -6.02
N LEU A 58 -2.66 -6.43 -6.78
CA LEU A 58 -2.00 -5.14 -6.90
C LEU A 58 -2.43 -4.19 -5.79
N PHE A 59 -1.47 -3.53 -5.14
CA PHE A 59 -1.70 -2.52 -4.11
C PHE A 59 -1.01 -1.20 -4.47
N LEU A 60 -1.66 -0.08 -4.20
CA LEU A 60 -1.08 1.25 -4.32
C LEU A 60 -1.15 1.98 -2.98
N ALA A 61 0.02 2.30 -2.40
CA ALA A 61 0.14 3.31 -1.37
C ALA A 61 0.27 4.68 -2.05
N MET A 62 -0.71 5.55 -1.81
CA MET A 62 -0.82 6.83 -2.50
C MET A 62 0.08 7.89 -1.87
N GLN A 63 0.58 8.82 -2.68
CA GLN A 63 1.28 10.00 -2.17
C GLN A 63 0.39 10.77 -1.17
N TYR A 64 -0.88 10.96 -1.50
CA TYR A 64 -1.89 11.63 -0.66
C TYR A 64 -3.07 10.71 -0.41
N PRO A 65 -3.07 9.97 0.72
CA PRO A 65 -4.19 9.09 1.07
C PRO A 65 -5.50 9.85 1.26
N VAL A 66 -6.56 9.35 0.62
CA VAL A 66 -7.88 9.97 0.63
C VAL A 66 -8.58 9.77 1.98
N GLU A 67 -9.29 10.78 2.46
CA GLU A 67 -10.16 10.70 3.62
C GLU A 67 -11.53 10.15 3.22
N ILE A 68 -12.08 9.24 4.04
CA ILE A 68 -13.42 8.67 3.83
C ILE A 68 -14.26 8.93 5.09
N PRO A 69 -14.94 10.10 5.16
CA PRO A 69 -15.77 10.45 6.30
C PRO A 69 -16.89 9.43 6.52
N GLY A 70 -17.16 9.09 7.76
CA GLY A 70 -18.23 8.17 8.15
C GLY A 70 -17.92 6.68 7.98
N VAL A 71 -16.75 6.32 7.43
CA VAL A 71 -16.31 4.92 7.30
C VAL A 71 -15.19 4.64 8.28
N LYS A 72 -15.44 3.80 9.27
CA LYS A 72 -14.42 3.42 10.26
C LYS A 72 -13.32 2.56 9.64
N VAL A 73 -12.09 2.72 10.13
CA VAL A 73 -10.92 1.91 9.72
C VAL A 73 -11.21 0.41 9.84
N ALA A 74 -11.80 -0.04 10.95
CA ALA A 74 -12.12 -1.45 11.15
C ALA A 74 -13.09 -2.00 10.09
N ASP A 75 -14.12 -1.24 9.75
CA ASP A 75 -15.13 -1.63 8.76
C ASP A 75 -14.55 -1.62 7.34
N PHE A 76 -13.76 -0.58 7.02
CA PHE A 76 -13.07 -0.47 5.75
C PHE A 76 -12.13 -1.66 5.51
N LEU A 77 -11.26 -1.98 6.48
CA LEU A 77 -10.30 -3.08 6.38
C LEU A 77 -10.99 -4.44 6.21
N ARG A 78 -12.06 -4.67 6.97
CA ARG A 78 -12.82 -5.92 6.87
C ARG A 78 -13.53 -6.05 5.53
N THR A 79 -14.13 -4.97 5.03
CA THR A 79 -14.78 -4.92 3.72
C THR A 79 -13.77 -5.16 2.58
N ALA A 80 -12.62 -4.48 2.63
CA ALA A 80 -11.55 -4.67 1.66
C ALA A 80 -11.03 -6.12 1.67
N LYS A 81 -10.80 -6.69 2.85
CA LYS A 81 -10.38 -8.10 2.97
C LYS A 81 -11.41 -9.06 2.39
N THR A 82 -12.69 -8.82 2.69
CA THR A 82 -13.80 -9.61 2.13
C THR A 82 -13.83 -9.54 0.60
N ALA A 83 -13.67 -8.34 0.04
CA ALA A 83 -13.68 -8.15 -1.42
C ALA A 83 -12.52 -8.86 -2.13
N ILE A 84 -11.35 -8.95 -1.49
CA ILE A 84 -10.18 -9.64 -2.03
C ILE A 84 -10.29 -11.16 -1.88
N SER A 85 -10.70 -11.66 -0.71
CA SER A 85 -10.74 -13.09 -0.43
C SER A 85 -12.03 -13.79 -0.88
N GLY A 86 -13.07 -13.02 -1.21
CA GLY A 86 -14.41 -13.53 -1.53
C GLY A 86 -15.24 -13.96 -0.31
N GLU A 87 -14.64 -13.98 0.88
CA GLU A 87 -15.29 -14.38 2.13
C GLU A 87 -14.92 -13.45 3.27
N ALA A 88 -15.91 -13.12 4.11
CA ALA A 88 -15.67 -12.26 5.28
C ALA A 88 -14.85 -13.00 6.35
N PRO A 89 -13.75 -12.41 6.83
CA PRO A 89 -12.98 -13.05 7.89
C PRO A 89 -13.80 -13.21 9.17
N ALA A 90 -13.59 -14.32 9.88
CA ALA A 90 -14.22 -14.57 11.17
C ALA A 90 -13.85 -13.47 12.18
N ILE A 91 -14.84 -12.93 12.90
CA ILE A 91 -14.70 -11.69 13.68
C ILE A 91 -13.58 -11.75 14.70
N ARG A 92 -13.54 -12.79 15.54
CA ARG A 92 -12.54 -12.88 16.62
C ARG A 92 -11.09 -12.99 16.13
N PRO A 93 -10.75 -13.90 15.19
CA PRO A 93 -9.42 -13.95 14.59
C PRO A 93 -9.05 -12.64 13.90
N TRP A 94 -9.97 -12.02 13.16
CA TRP A 94 -9.77 -10.78 12.47
C TRP A 94 -9.41 -9.63 13.41
N ILE A 95 -10.17 -9.44 14.49
CA ILE A 95 -9.86 -8.40 15.49
C ILE A 95 -8.46 -8.62 16.08
N LYS A 96 -8.08 -9.87 16.34
CA LYS A 96 -6.74 -10.19 16.86
C LYS A 96 -5.66 -9.85 15.86
N GLU A 97 -5.85 -10.17 14.58
CA GLU A 97 -4.92 -9.87 13.49
C GLU A 97 -4.75 -8.34 13.32
N VAL A 98 -5.85 -7.59 13.24
CA VAL A 98 -5.82 -6.12 13.13
C VAL A 98 -5.09 -5.49 14.31
N ARG A 99 -5.41 -5.89 15.54
CA ARG A 99 -4.73 -5.35 16.74
C ARG A 99 -3.25 -5.70 16.77
N GLY A 100 -2.87 -6.89 16.32
CA GLY A 100 -1.49 -7.32 16.20
C GLY A 100 -0.72 -6.42 15.21
N ALA A 101 -1.26 -6.24 14.01
CA ALA A 101 -0.66 -5.39 12.99
C ALA A 101 -0.56 -3.92 13.43
N MET A 102 -1.60 -3.38 14.08
CA MET A 102 -1.58 -2.02 14.65
C MET A 102 -0.47 -1.86 15.69
N LYS A 103 -0.27 -2.85 16.56
CA LYS A 103 0.79 -2.84 17.58
C LYS A 103 2.18 -2.79 16.96
N GLU A 104 2.43 -3.59 15.91
CA GLU A 104 3.71 -3.60 15.18
C GLU A 104 4.00 -2.23 14.53
N LEU A 105 2.96 -1.54 14.07
CA LEU A 105 3.05 -0.20 13.48
C LEU A 105 3.00 0.92 14.52
N ARG A 106 3.01 0.59 15.83
CA ARG A 106 2.89 1.54 16.94
C ARG A 106 1.68 2.48 16.79
N MET A 107 0.56 1.92 16.33
CA MET A 107 -0.72 2.60 16.24
C MET A 107 -1.57 2.27 17.48
N ASP A 108 -2.21 3.31 18.02
CA ASP A 108 -3.17 3.09 19.11
C ASP A 108 -4.39 2.34 18.60
N SER A 109 -4.92 1.42 19.42
CA SER A 109 -6.09 0.60 19.03
C SER A 109 -7.35 1.40 18.77
N THR A 110 -7.45 2.63 19.31
CA THR A 110 -8.57 3.54 19.05
C THR A 110 -8.66 3.99 17.59
N PHE A 111 -7.57 3.89 16.81
CA PHE A 111 -7.59 4.16 15.37
C PHE A 111 -8.58 3.29 14.61
N ALA A 112 -8.84 2.06 15.07
CA ALA A 112 -9.82 1.17 14.47
C ALA A 112 -11.24 1.77 14.43
N GLU A 113 -11.57 2.63 15.40
CA GLU A 113 -12.88 3.28 15.54
C GLU A 113 -12.96 4.66 14.87
N ARG A 114 -11.83 5.20 14.39
CA ARG A 114 -11.78 6.48 13.69
C ARG A 114 -12.14 6.29 12.22
N ASN A 115 -12.63 7.34 11.58
CA ASN A 115 -12.89 7.33 10.14
C ASN A 115 -11.57 7.28 9.36
N VAL A 116 -11.60 6.61 8.21
CA VAL A 116 -10.41 6.40 7.36
C VAL A 116 -9.75 7.74 7.01
N ASN A 117 -8.53 7.91 7.48
CA ASN A 117 -7.66 9.08 7.25
C ASN A 117 -8.19 10.43 7.73
N GLU A 118 -9.42 10.52 8.26
CA GLU A 118 -10.00 11.79 8.71
C GLU A 118 -9.29 12.31 9.96
N GLY A 119 -8.67 13.48 9.81
CA GLY A 119 -7.89 14.11 10.87
C GLY A 119 -6.63 13.34 11.28
N PHE A 120 -6.15 12.43 10.45
CA PHE A 120 -4.87 11.76 10.68
C PHE A 120 -3.72 12.69 10.31
N SER A 121 -2.65 12.67 11.10
CA SER A 121 -1.37 13.25 10.72
C SER A 121 -0.77 12.53 9.50
N GLY A 122 0.20 13.13 8.83
CA GLY A 122 0.88 12.50 7.70
C GLY A 122 1.48 11.14 8.06
N GLY A 123 2.14 11.03 9.22
CA GLY A 123 2.70 9.78 9.71
C GLY A 123 1.64 8.72 10.03
N GLU A 124 0.49 9.12 10.58
CA GLU A 124 -0.63 8.22 10.84
C GLU A 124 -1.26 7.70 9.56
N LYS A 125 -1.44 8.56 8.54
CA LYS A 125 -1.93 8.16 7.21
C LYS A 125 -1.01 7.11 6.58
N LYS A 126 0.32 7.32 6.64
CA LYS A 126 1.28 6.37 6.09
C LYS A 126 1.34 5.05 6.86
N ARG A 127 1.27 5.05 8.19
CA ARG A 127 1.13 3.82 8.97
C ARG A 127 -0.17 3.08 8.64
N HIS A 128 -1.27 3.80 8.42
CA HIS A 128 -2.54 3.19 8.01
C HIS A 128 -2.43 2.53 6.61
N GLU A 129 -1.68 3.09 5.66
CA GLU A 129 -1.40 2.43 4.38
C GLU A 129 -0.62 1.12 4.57
N ILE A 130 0.38 1.12 5.46
CA ILE A 130 1.12 -0.12 5.75
C ILE A 130 0.27 -1.13 6.53
N LEU A 131 -0.64 -0.69 7.39
CA LEU A 131 -1.63 -1.55 8.02
C LEU A 131 -2.50 -2.27 6.97
N GLN A 132 -2.94 -1.55 5.93
CA GLN A 132 -3.65 -2.16 4.81
C GLN A 132 -2.77 -3.19 4.09
N LEU A 133 -1.52 -2.85 3.80
CA LEU A 133 -0.56 -3.76 3.16
C LEU A 133 -0.38 -5.07 3.95
N GLU A 134 -0.21 -4.97 5.28
CA GLU A 134 -0.05 -6.13 6.17
C GLU A 134 -1.29 -7.03 6.21
N LEU A 135 -2.48 -6.45 6.23
CA LEU A 135 -3.73 -7.19 6.37
C LEU A 135 -4.25 -7.75 5.03
N LEU A 136 -4.07 -7.01 3.95
CA LEU A 136 -4.57 -7.40 2.62
C LEU A 136 -3.62 -8.36 1.91
N LYS A 137 -2.31 -8.31 2.21
CA LYS A 137 -1.26 -9.21 1.70
C LYS A 137 -1.28 -9.30 0.16
N PRO A 138 -1.07 -8.19 -0.56
CA PRO A 138 -1.01 -8.21 -2.00
C PRO A 138 0.23 -8.95 -2.52
N HIS A 139 0.25 -9.30 -3.81
CA HIS A 139 1.42 -9.88 -4.48
C HIS A 139 2.43 -8.81 -4.87
N PHE A 140 1.94 -7.63 -5.22
CA PHE A 140 2.74 -6.52 -5.70
C PHE A 140 2.26 -5.20 -5.12
N ALA A 141 3.18 -4.38 -4.64
CA ALA A 141 2.88 -3.05 -4.10
C ALA A 141 3.64 -1.95 -4.84
N ILE A 142 2.92 -0.90 -5.18
CA ILE A 142 3.50 0.38 -5.62
C ILE A 142 3.44 1.32 -4.42
N LEU A 143 4.59 1.80 -3.98
CA LEU A 143 4.72 2.72 -2.85
C LEU A 143 5.10 4.10 -3.39
N ASP A 144 4.11 5.01 -3.54
CA ASP A 144 4.34 6.33 -4.12
C ASP A 144 4.62 7.36 -3.03
N GLU A 145 5.89 7.76 -2.91
CA GLU A 145 6.39 8.74 -1.94
C GLU A 145 5.94 8.45 -0.49
N THR A 146 5.97 7.19 -0.10
CA THR A 146 5.54 6.74 1.23
C THR A 146 6.39 7.31 2.36
N ASP A 147 7.56 7.83 2.05
CA ASP A 147 8.50 8.49 2.97
C ASP A 147 8.31 10.01 3.07
N SER A 148 7.44 10.60 2.25
CA SER A 148 7.21 12.04 2.24
C SER A 148 6.60 12.54 3.55
N GLY A 149 7.19 13.60 4.12
CA GLY A 149 6.71 14.22 5.35
C GLY A 149 6.89 13.41 6.64
N LEU A 150 7.58 12.26 6.58
CA LEU A 150 7.87 11.46 7.76
C LEU A 150 9.13 11.93 8.49
N ASP A 151 9.07 11.92 9.82
CA ASP A 151 10.27 11.96 10.66
C ASP A 151 11.01 10.61 10.60
N VAL A 152 12.19 10.55 11.24
CA VAL A 152 13.06 9.37 11.19
C VAL A 152 12.40 8.15 11.82
N ASP A 153 11.65 8.34 12.93
CA ASP A 153 11.02 7.24 13.65
C ASP A 153 9.83 6.68 12.88
N ALA A 154 8.98 7.55 12.33
CA ALA A 154 7.87 7.13 11.48
C ALA A 154 8.35 6.44 10.20
N LEU A 155 9.42 6.96 9.58
CA LEU A 155 10.04 6.34 8.41
C LEU A 155 10.54 4.93 8.71
N LYS A 156 11.20 4.75 9.86
CA LYS A 156 11.68 3.44 10.30
C LYS A 156 10.53 2.46 10.48
N ILE A 157 9.46 2.84 11.20
CA ILE A 157 8.29 1.99 11.45
C ILE A 157 7.61 1.57 10.14
N VAL A 158 7.39 2.53 9.23
CA VAL A 158 6.79 2.28 7.91
C VAL A 158 7.65 1.32 7.09
N SER A 159 8.97 1.55 7.07
CA SER A 159 9.91 0.71 6.32
C SER A 159 10.02 -0.71 6.90
N GLU A 160 10.04 -0.85 8.22
CA GLU A 160 10.02 -2.15 8.92
C GLU A 160 8.73 -2.91 8.59
N GLY A 161 7.59 -2.22 8.51
CA GLY A 161 6.31 -2.81 8.08
C GLY A 161 6.37 -3.37 6.66
N VAL A 162 6.88 -2.59 5.70
CA VAL A 162 7.06 -3.06 4.31
C VAL A 162 7.97 -4.30 4.25
N ASN A 163 9.12 -4.25 4.91
CA ASN A 163 10.07 -5.36 4.92
C ASN A 163 9.47 -6.62 5.54
N ARG A 164 8.72 -6.49 6.63
CA ARG A 164 8.02 -7.59 7.28
C ARG A 164 7.03 -8.27 6.33
N VAL A 165 6.22 -7.50 5.59
CA VAL A 165 5.30 -8.07 4.59
C VAL A 165 6.08 -8.75 3.47
N LYS A 166 7.14 -8.11 2.97
CA LYS A 166 8.02 -8.68 1.94
C LYS A 166 8.59 -10.04 2.36
N GLU A 167 9.12 -10.14 3.57
CA GLU A 167 9.68 -11.38 4.12
C GLU A 167 8.63 -12.48 4.34
N GLN A 168 7.41 -12.10 4.73
CA GLN A 168 6.35 -13.06 5.03
C GLN A 168 5.61 -13.57 3.79
N THR A 169 5.50 -12.76 2.76
CA THR A 169 4.61 -13.03 1.61
C THR A 169 5.33 -13.08 0.26
N GLY A 170 6.61 -12.72 0.19
CA GLY A 170 7.31 -12.57 -1.08
C GLY A 170 6.85 -11.34 -1.87
N LEU A 171 6.34 -10.30 -1.21
CA LEU A 171 5.84 -9.07 -1.84
C LEU A 171 6.86 -8.46 -2.80
N GLY A 172 6.50 -8.30 -4.07
CA GLY A 172 7.22 -7.47 -5.03
C GLY A 172 6.93 -5.98 -4.80
N VAL A 173 7.95 -5.13 -4.82
CA VAL A 173 7.79 -3.70 -4.49
C VAL A 173 8.33 -2.81 -5.59
N LEU A 174 7.51 -1.87 -6.08
CA LEU A 174 7.93 -0.69 -6.81
C LEU A 174 7.91 0.52 -5.88
N LEU A 175 9.08 0.97 -5.46
CA LEU A 175 9.24 2.11 -4.58
C LEU A 175 9.52 3.38 -5.40
N ILE A 176 8.63 4.36 -5.30
CA ILE A 176 8.82 5.68 -5.90
C ILE A 176 9.19 6.65 -4.79
N THR A 177 10.34 7.30 -4.89
CA THR A 177 10.81 8.26 -3.89
C THR A 177 11.72 9.33 -4.49
N HIS A 178 11.78 10.47 -3.82
CA HIS A 178 12.76 11.53 -4.08
C HIS A 178 13.94 11.48 -3.11
N TYR A 179 13.83 10.71 -2.02
CA TYR A 179 14.77 10.74 -0.91
C TYR A 179 15.52 9.43 -0.76
N THR A 180 16.83 9.50 -0.76
CA THR A 180 17.70 8.32 -0.54
C THR A 180 17.58 7.74 0.87
N ARG A 181 17.00 8.48 1.82
CA ARG A 181 16.91 8.04 3.22
C ARG A 181 16.09 6.77 3.40
N ILE A 182 14.99 6.57 2.63
CA ILE A 182 14.18 5.36 2.69
C ILE A 182 14.95 4.12 2.19
N LEU A 183 15.86 4.28 1.23
CA LEU A 183 16.68 3.20 0.67
C LEU A 183 17.67 2.61 1.67
N ARG A 184 17.89 3.27 2.82
CA ARG A 184 18.67 2.71 3.93
C ARG A 184 17.91 1.60 4.67
N TYR A 185 16.59 1.63 4.62
CA TYR A 185 15.69 0.71 5.31
C TYR A 185 15.05 -0.30 4.35
N ILE A 186 14.57 0.17 3.20
CA ILE A 186 14.03 -0.67 2.11
C ILE A 186 15.09 -0.67 1.01
N LYS A 187 15.89 -1.74 0.97
CA LYS A 187 16.99 -1.85 0.00
C LYS A 187 16.45 -2.35 -1.34
N PRO A 188 16.70 -1.61 -2.43
CA PRO A 188 16.44 -2.12 -3.77
C PRO A 188 17.41 -3.24 -4.14
N ASP A 189 16.93 -4.15 -4.98
CA ASP A 189 17.69 -5.26 -5.58
C ASP A 189 18.44 -4.84 -6.84
#